data_9068d0fc6eab2f00a9da4aaa339323d6
#
_entry.id   9068d0fc6eab2f00a9da4aaa339323d6
#
_cell.length_a   1.000
_cell.length_b   1.000
_cell.length_c   1.000
_cell.angle_alpha   90.00
_cell.angle_beta   90.00
_cell.angle_gamma   90.00
#
_symmetry.space_group_name_H-M   'P 1'
#
loop_
_entity.id
_entity.type
_entity.pdbx_description
1 polymer ?
#
loop_
_entity_poly.entity_id
_entity_poly.type
_entity_poly.pdbx_seq_one_letter_code
_entity_poly.pdbx_strand_id
1 'polypeptide(L)'
;ADIAAQIVVDYGFSNVSVNAAGDVACRGQQSPGRPWVVGILHPDSNKEVVRTVELTECSIATSGLFERGNHILDPHRGVHEVRLDSATVIGPDGGLADALATVLLIEGERGMRFFAGLPDWSGYLMRGGRAFYFGPAFESAEQPRRDFPTQRSNT
;
A
#
# COMPACT_ATOMS: atom_id res chain seq x y z
N ALA A 1 10.96 7.83 -1.98
CA ALA A 1 11.41 6.65 -2.74
C ALA A 1 11.63 7.00 -4.23
N ASP A 2 10.67 7.64 -4.92
CA ASP A 2 10.72 7.89 -6.38
C ASP A 2 11.93 8.69 -6.85
N ILE A 3 12.22 9.83 -6.19
CA ILE A 3 13.37 10.66 -6.54
C ILE A 3 14.67 9.85 -6.45
N ALA A 4 14.83 9.05 -5.40
CA ALA A 4 16.01 8.21 -5.24
C ALA A 4 16.08 7.12 -6.32
N ALA A 5 14.96 6.49 -6.64
CA ALA A 5 14.90 5.51 -7.73
C ALA A 5 15.24 6.15 -9.08
N GLN A 6 14.73 7.35 -9.35
CA GLN A 6 15.02 8.08 -10.59
C GLN A 6 16.50 8.45 -10.70
N ILE A 7 17.12 8.93 -9.63
CA ILE A 7 18.56 9.21 -9.61
C ILE A 7 19.37 7.96 -9.99
N VAL A 8 19.04 6.80 -9.42
CA VAL A 8 19.74 5.55 -9.73
C VAL A 8 19.54 5.14 -11.20
N VAL A 9 18.32 5.33 -11.74
CA VAL A 9 18.04 5.11 -13.17
C VAL A 9 18.87 6.05 -14.04
N ASP A 10 18.98 7.32 -13.69
CA ASP A 10 19.76 8.31 -14.44
C ASP A 10 21.27 7.99 -14.45
N TYR A 11 21.76 7.26 -13.44
CA TYR A 11 23.11 6.70 -13.41
C TYR A 11 23.28 5.41 -14.25
N GLY A 12 22.23 4.97 -14.97
CA GLY A 12 22.28 3.85 -15.92
C GLY A 12 21.83 2.49 -15.36
N PHE A 13 21.25 2.45 -14.16
CA PHE A 13 20.69 1.22 -13.57
C PHE A 13 19.20 1.11 -13.91
N SER A 14 18.83 0.20 -14.81
CA SER A 14 17.43 0.03 -15.24
C SER A 14 16.54 -0.77 -14.27
N ASN A 15 17.15 -1.50 -13.33
CA ASN A 15 16.44 -2.36 -12.39
C ASN A 15 16.70 -1.89 -10.96
N VAL A 16 15.73 -1.22 -10.36
CA VAL A 16 15.88 -0.51 -9.09
C VAL A 16 14.65 -0.73 -8.22
N SER A 17 14.89 -1.05 -6.95
CA SER A 17 13.86 -0.98 -5.91
C SER A 17 14.41 -0.17 -4.73
N VAL A 18 13.73 0.90 -4.37
CA VAL A 18 14.08 1.76 -3.24
C VAL A 18 12.98 1.70 -2.20
N ASN A 19 13.35 1.30 -0.99
CA ASN A 19 12.47 1.34 0.17
C ASN A 19 12.89 2.51 1.08
N ALA A 20 12.00 3.46 1.27
CA ALA A 20 12.18 4.60 2.14
C ALA A 20 11.15 4.55 3.29
N ALA A 21 11.51 3.86 4.37
CA ALA A 21 10.69 3.72 5.57
C ALA A 21 9.27 3.18 5.31
N GLY A 22 9.14 2.19 4.42
CA GLY A 22 7.86 1.56 4.08
C GLY A 22 7.31 1.95 2.71
N ASP A 23 7.66 3.13 2.20
CA ASP A 23 7.32 3.53 0.83
C ASP A 23 8.33 2.94 -0.14
N VAL A 24 7.85 2.17 -1.11
CA VAL A 24 8.70 1.47 -2.07
C VAL A 24 8.45 1.96 -3.48
N ALA A 25 9.52 2.34 -4.17
CA ALA A 25 9.50 2.64 -5.61
C ALA A 25 10.24 1.54 -6.38
N CYS A 26 9.60 0.99 -7.40
CA CYS A 26 10.15 -0.05 -8.26
C CYS A 26 10.27 0.44 -9.70
N ARG A 27 11.42 0.17 -10.34
CA ARG A 27 11.69 0.40 -11.75
C ARG A 27 12.31 -0.87 -12.33
N GLY A 28 11.90 -1.23 -13.54
CA GLY A 28 12.37 -2.45 -14.16
C GLY A 28 11.94 -3.71 -13.40
N GLN A 29 12.80 -4.71 -13.36
CA GLN A 29 12.50 -6.05 -12.85
C GLN A 29 13.57 -6.52 -11.87
N GLN A 30 13.21 -7.36 -10.90
CA GLN A 30 14.16 -7.97 -9.96
C GLN A 30 15.19 -8.83 -10.70
N SER A 31 14.75 -9.55 -11.73
CA SER A 31 15.58 -10.30 -12.69
C SER A 31 14.80 -10.47 -13.99
N PRO A 32 15.42 -10.89 -15.09
CA PRO A 32 14.72 -11.05 -16.38
C PRO A 32 13.44 -11.88 -16.27
N GLY A 33 12.30 -11.29 -16.62
CA GLY A 33 10.97 -11.91 -16.54
C GLY A 33 10.36 -12.00 -15.13
N ARG A 34 11.01 -11.41 -14.11
CA ARG A 34 10.51 -11.45 -12.72
C ARG A 34 10.31 -10.03 -12.20
N PRO A 35 9.07 -9.60 -11.96
CA PRO A 35 8.77 -8.33 -11.31
C PRO A 35 9.32 -8.27 -9.88
N TRP A 36 9.37 -7.08 -9.31
CA TRP A 36 9.64 -6.89 -7.90
C TRP A 36 8.47 -7.40 -7.07
N VAL A 37 8.74 -8.19 -6.03
CA VAL A 37 7.72 -8.69 -5.11
C VAL A 37 7.79 -7.90 -3.81
N VAL A 38 6.70 -7.21 -3.47
CA VAL A 38 6.60 -6.40 -2.26
C VAL A 38 5.50 -6.94 -1.36
N GLY A 39 5.79 -7.04 -0.05
CA GLY A 39 4.85 -7.49 0.97
C GLY A 39 4.07 -6.32 1.58
N ILE A 40 2.75 -6.46 1.68
CA ILE A 40 1.89 -5.61 2.50
C ILE A 40 1.84 -6.22 3.89
N LEU A 41 2.19 -5.44 4.92
CA LEU A 41 2.24 -5.91 6.29
C LEU A 41 0.87 -5.82 6.98
N HIS A 42 0.67 -6.71 7.95
CA HIS A 42 -0.49 -6.64 8.84
C HIS A 42 -0.45 -5.35 9.67
N PRO A 43 -1.57 -4.61 9.84
CA PRO A 43 -1.59 -3.33 10.54
C PRO A 43 -1.11 -3.40 12.00
N ASP A 44 -1.19 -4.56 12.65
CA ASP A 44 -0.77 -4.76 14.04
C ASP A 44 0.58 -5.48 14.16
N SER A 45 1.29 -5.70 13.03
CA SER A 45 2.54 -6.46 13.00
C SER A 45 3.49 -5.94 11.94
N ASN A 46 4.74 -5.68 12.31
CA ASN A 46 5.80 -5.32 11.35
C ASN A 46 6.55 -6.53 10.76
N LYS A 47 6.04 -7.75 10.99
CA LYS A 47 6.67 -9.01 10.54
C LYS A 47 5.73 -9.89 9.72
N GLU A 48 4.44 -9.72 9.88
CA GLU A 48 3.44 -10.55 9.21
C GLU A 48 3.05 -9.92 7.88
N VAL A 49 3.31 -10.63 6.78
CA VAL A 49 2.87 -10.23 5.44
C VAL A 49 1.48 -10.78 5.19
N VAL A 50 0.51 -9.90 5.00
CA VAL A 50 -0.89 -10.27 4.70
C VAL A 50 -1.14 -10.45 3.20
N ARG A 51 -0.38 -9.77 2.38
CA ARG A 51 -0.48 -9.83 0.91
C ARG A 51 0.88 -9.56 0.28
N THR A 52 1.14 -10.19 -0.86
CA THR A 52 2.24 -9.82 -1.74
C THR A 52 1.70 -9.25 -3.04
N VAL A 53 2.42 -8.31 -3.63
CA VAL A 53 2.11 -7.70 -4.93
C VAL A 53 3.35 -7.69 -5.81
N GLU A 54 3.12 -7.83 -7.10
CA GLU A 54 4.16 -7.75 -8.12
C GLU A 54 4.19 -6.34 -8.71
N LEU A 55 5.35 -5.69 -8.68
CA LEU A 55 5.55 -4.31 -9.11
C LEU A 55 6.65 -4.24 -10.17
N THR A 56 6.48 -3.34 -11.16
CA THR A 56 7.49 -3.09 -12.20
C THR A 56 7.82 -1.60 -12.27
N GLU A 57 6.97 -0.79 -12.89
CA GLU A 57 7.15 0.66 -13.08
C GLU A 57 6.19 1.46 -12.19
N CYS A 58 6.14 1.13 -10.91
CA CYS A 58 5.21 1.75 -9.98
C CYS A 58 5.78 1.82 -8.57
N SER A 59 5.04 2.50 -7.72
CA SER A 59 5.36 2.69 -6.31
C SER A 59 4.21 2.23 -5.43
N ILE A 60 4.50 1.90 -4.19
CA ILE A 60 3.55 1.48 -3.17
C ILE A 60 3.83 2.25 -1.89
N ALA A 61 2.77 2.73 -1.26
CA ALA A 61 2.82 3.39 0.04
C ALA A 61 1.70 2.88 0.95
N THR A 62 1.95 2.87 2.25
CA THR A 62 0.98 2.40 3.24
C THR A 62 0.86 3.38 4.39
N SER A 63 -0.36 3.82 4.67
CA SER A 63 -0.72 4.57 5.87
C SER A 63 -1.41 3.68 6.89
N GLY A 64 -1.05 3.79 8.16
CA GLY A 64 -1.62 3.02 9.26
C GLY A 64 -1.33 3.65 10.62
N LEU A 65 -1.96 3.13 11.66
CA LEU A 65 -1.81 3.65 13.02
C LEU A 65 -0.65 3.01 13.79
N PHE A 66 -0.14 1.87 13.32
CA PHE A 66 0.81 1.05 14.07
C PHE A 66 2.15 1.74 14.33
N GLU A 67 2.71 2.45 13.34
CA GLU A 67 4.06 3.00 13.47
C GLU A 67 4.14 4.28 14.33
N ARG A 68 3.11 5.12 14.29
CA ARG A 68 3.14 6.46 14.89
C ARG A 68 1.95 6.75 15.81
N GLY A 69 1.12 5.75 16.13
CA GLY A 69 -0.08 5.92 16.93
C GLY A 69 -1.13 6.81 16.25
N ASN A 70 -1.96 7.45 17.04
CA ASN A 70 -3.09 8.25 16.54
C ASN A 70 -2.64 9.67 16.11
N HIS A 71 -1.75 9.75 15.11
CA HIS A 71 -1.20 11.03 14.61
C HIS A 71 -2.00 11.62 13.43
N ILE A 72 -2.87 10.83 12.81
CA ILE A 72 -3.67 11.25 11.65
C ILE A 72 -4.87 12.07 12.13
N LEU A 73 -4.99 13.28 11.63
CA LEU A 73 -6.11 14.19 11.89
C LEU A 73 -7.08 14.17 10.71
N ASP A 74 -8.36 13.89 10.95
CA ASP A 74 -9.43 14.14 9.99
C ASP A 74 -9.65 15.67 9.89
N PRO A 75 -9.29 16.33 8.78
CA PRO A 75 -9.36 17.78 8.66
C PRO A 75 -10.79 18.31 8.61
N HIS A 76 -11.77 17.47 8.24
CA HIS A 76 -13.18 17.86 8.17
C HIS A 76 -13.85 17.85 9.55
N ARG A 77 -13.42 16.93 10.41
CA ARG A 77 -14.01 16.72 11.74
C ARG A 77 -13.16 17.28 12.87
N GLY A 78 -11.88 17.58 12.61
CA GLY A 78 -10.94 18.07 13.62
C GLY A 78 -10.62 17.04 14.71
N VAL A 79 -10.76 15.74 14.42
CA VAL A 79 -10.52 14.64 15.36
C VAL A 79 -9.45 13.69 14.84
N HIS A 80 -8.74 13.05 15.75
CA HIS A 80 -7.79 12.00 15.46
C HIS A 80 -8.50 10.64 15.40
N GLU A 81 -9.35 10.46 14.41
CA GLU A 81 -10.12 9.25 14.20
C GLU A 81 -10.03 8.83 12.74
N VAL A 82 -9.63 7.60 12.48
CA VAL A 82 -9.55 7.01 11.17
C VAL A 82 -10.56 5.87 11.02
N ARG A 83 -10.87 5.50 9.79
CA ARG A 83 -11.90 4.49 9.47
C ARG A 83 -11.32 3.12 9.21
N LEU A 84 -10.03 3.02 8.95
CA LEU A 84 -9.32 1.79 8.61
C LEU A 84 -8.14 1.57 9.56
N ASP A 85 -7.71 0.33 9.70
CA ASP A 85 -6.51 -0.04 10.45
C ASP A 85 -5.26 0.27 9.61
N SER A 86 -5.34 0.01 8.29
CA SER A 86 -4.33 0.42 7.32
C SER A 86 -4.93 0.60 5.93
N ALA A 87 -4.26 1.40 5.10
CA ALA A 87 -4.55 1.59 3.70
C ALA A 87 -3.25 1.61 2.90
N THR A 88 -3.16 0.76 1.89
CA THR A 88 -2.03 0.68 0.96
C THR A 88 -2.50 1.12 -0.41
N VAL A 89 -1.72 1.96 -1.07
CA VAL A 89 -1.99 2.42 -2.44
C VAL A 89 -0.79 2.08 -3.33
N ILE A 90 -1.08 1.63 -4.53
CA ILE A 90 -0.11 1.32 -5.59
C ILE A 90 -0.45 2.18 -6.80
N GLY A 91 0.56 2.82 -7.37
CA GLY A 91 0.39 3.66 -8.55
C GLY A 91 1.71 4.12 -9.15
N PRO A 92 1.67 4.89 -10.25
CA PRO A 92 2.87 5.34 -10.95
C PRO A 92 3.69 6.41 -10.19
N ASP A 93 3.11 7.06 -9.19
CA ASP A 93 3.73 8.13 -8.39
C ASP A 93 3.61 7.80 -6.90
N GLY A 94 4.74 7.62 -6.22
CA GLY A 94 4.79 7.23 -4.81
C GLY A 94 4.39 8.33 -3.85
N GLY A 95 4.65 9.59 -4.18
CA GLY A 95 4.21 10.71 -3.36
C GLY A 95 2.69 10.85 -3.35
N LEU A 96 2.07 10.65 -4.52
CA LEU A 96 0.61 10.62 -4.62
C LEU A 96 0.03 9.34 -3.99
N ALA A 97 0.73 8.19 -4.09
CA ALA A 97 0.33 6.95 -3.43
C ALA A 97 0.25 7.14 -1.91
N ASP A 98 1.26 7.77 -1.29
CA ASP A 98 1.30 8.07 0.14
C ASP A 98 0.15 9.01 0.56
N ALA A 99 -0.06 10.09 -0.19
CA ALA A 99 -1.17 11.02 0.07
C ALA A 99 -2.54 10.32 -0.04
N LEU A 100 -2.75 9.51 -1.09
CA LEU A 100 -4.00 8.78 -1.29
C LEU A 100 -4.21 7.66 -0.26
N ALA A 101 -3.14 7.01 0.22
CA ALA A 101 -3.22 6.05 1.31
C ALA A 101 -3.75 6.71 2.60
N THR A 102 -3.26 7.92 2.91
CA THR A 102 -3.77 8.70 4.05
C THR A 102 -5.24 9.12 3.85
N VAL A 103 -5.64 9.52 2.64
CA VAL A 103 -7.05 9.83 2.32
C VAL A 103 -7.93 8.59 2.54
N LEU A 104 -7.50 7.42 2.05
CA LEU A 104 -8.25 6.17 2.26
C LEU A 104 -8.35 5.82 3.74
N LEU A 105 -7.28 6.00 4.52
CA LEU A 105 -7.27 5.72 5.95
C LEU A 105 -8.34 6.54 6.69
N ILE A 106 -8.52 7.81 6.33
CA ILE A 106 -9.51 8.72 6.92
C ILE A 106 -10.93 8.44 6.39
N GLU A 107 -11.10 8.38 5.07
CA GLU A 107 -12.42 8.24 4.42
C GLU A 107 -12.97 6.81 4.43
N GLY A 108 -12.10 5.83 4.62
CA GLY A 108 -12.46 4.41 4.51
C GLY A 108 -12.82 4.03 3.07
N GLU A 109 -13.72 3.07 2.91
CA GLU A 109 -14.18 2.59 1.60
C GLU A 109 -14.78 3.70 0.72
N ARG A 110 -15.30 4.78 1.31
CA ARG A 110 -15.81 5.94 0.56
C ARG A 110 -14.70 6.64 -0.23
N GLY A 111 -13.46 6.58 0.23
CA GLY A 111 -12.30 7.14 -0.44
C GLY A 111 -12.00 6.48 -1.78
N MET A 112 -12.50 5.26 -2.03
CA MET A 112 -12.33 4.57 -3.32
C MET A 112 -12.87 5.37 -4.52
N ARG A 113 -13.84 6.27 -4.29
CA ARG A 113 -14.37 7.17 -5.34
C ARG A 113 -13.31 8.07 -5.98
N PHE A 114 -12.24 8.39 -5.25
CA PHE A 114 -11.16 9.23 -5.78
C PHE A 114 -10.31 8.51 -6.82
N PHE A 115 -10.43 7.19 -6.91
CA PHE A 115 -9.74 6.36 -7.90
C PHE A 115 -10.57 6.14 -9.18
N ALA A 116 -11.83 6.64 -9.22
CA ALA A 116 -12.62 6.63 -10.44
C ALA A 116 -11.91 7.48 -11.52
N GLY A 117 -11.51 6.85 -12.62
CA GLY A 117 -10.72 7.52 -13.67
C GLY A 117 -9.20 7.44 -13.49
N LEU A 118 -8.72 6.67 -12.51
CA LEU A 118 -7.32 6.35 -12.29
C LEU A 118 -7.07 4.85 -12.55
N PRO A 119 -7.02 4.39 -13.81
CA PRO A 119 -7.01 2.96 -14.15
C PRO A 119 -5.75 2.23 -13.68
N ASP A 120 -4.62 2.94 -13.56
CA ASP A 120 -3.33 2.36 -13.16
C ASP A 120 -3.13 2.34 -11.64
N TRP A 121 -4.17 2.69 -10.89
CA TRP A 121 -4.09 2.76 -9.43
C TRP A 121 -4.84 1.62 -8.77
N SER A 122 -4.26 1.13 -7.68
CA SER A 122 -4.83 0.04 -6.88
C SER A 122 -4.78 0.37 -5.41
N GLY A 123 -5.71 -0.18 -4.64
CA GLY A 123 -5.73 -0.02 -3.19
C GLY A 123 -6.03 -1.31 -2.46
N TYR A 124 -5.42 -1.47 -1.28
CA TYR A 124 -5.65 -2.55 -0.33
C TYR A 124 -5.91 -1.97 1.06
N LEU A 125 -7.12 -2.17 1.57
CA LEU A 125 -7.63 -1.56 2.79
C LEU A 125 -7.89 -2.64 3.82
N MET A 126 -7.50 -2.41 5.06
CA MET A 126 -7.79 -3.32 6.17
C MET A 126 -8.63 -2.65 7.25
N ARG A 127 -9.62 -3.37 7.76
CA ARG A 127 -10.48 -2.93 8.86
C ARG A 127 -11.00 -4.12 9.65
N GLY A 128 -10.69 -4.19 10.94
CA GLY A 128 -11.20 -5.23 11.83
C GLY A 128 -10.89 -6.65 11.34
N GLY A 129 -9.69 -6.89 10.83
CA GLY A 129 -9.26 -8.18 10.28
C GLY A 129 -9.86 -8.53 8.91
N ARG A 130 -10.60 -7.61 8.27
CA ARG A 130 -11.13 -7.78 6.90
C ARG A 130 -10.33 -6.95 5.93
N ALA A 131 -10.13 -7.48 4.72
CA ALA A 131 -9.47 -6.79 3.63
C ALA A 131 -10.47 -6.45 2.51
N PHE A 132 -10.32 -5.24 1.95
CA PHE A 132 -11.01 -4.76 0.76
C PHE A 132 -9.94 -4.30 -0.23
N TYR A 133 -10.11 -4.56 -1.51
CA TYR A 133 -9.13 -4.18 -2.50
C TYR A 133 -9.78 -3.86 -3.85
N PHE A 134 -9.10 -3.07 -4.65
CA PHE A 134 -9.51 -2.68 -6.00
C PHE A 134 -8.30 -2.42 -6.88
N GLY A 135 -8.51 -2.40 -8.18
CA GLY A 135 -7.54 -2.05 -9.21
C GLY A 135 -6.64 -3.20 -9.68
N PRO A 136 -5.89 -2.96 -10.76
CA PRO A 136 -5.21 -4.00 -11.54
C PRO A 136 -4.18 -4.81 -10.76
N ALA A 137 -3.54 -4.26 -9.76
CA ALA A 137 -2.55 -5.00 -8.97
C ALA A 137 -3.16 -6.18 -8.17
N PHE A 138 -4.49 -6.24 -8.03
CA PHE A 138 -5.21 -7.26 -7.28
C PHE A 138 -6.17 -8.10 -8.14
N GLU A 139 -6.25 -7.83 -9.44
CA GLU A 139 -7.17 -8.53 -10.38
C GLU A 139 -6.60 -9.84 -10.92
N SER A 140 -5.29 -10.06 -10.84
CA SER A 140 -4.68 -11.32 -11.29
C SER A 140 -5.05 -12.49 -10.38
N ALA A 141 -5.71 -13.49 -10.94
CA ALA A 141 -6.54 -14.52 -10.30
C ALA A 141 -5.80 -15.62 -9.51
N GLU A 142 -4.53 -15.52 -9.20
CA GLU A 142 -3.76 -16.65 -8.64
C GLU A 142 -3.15 -16.43 -7.24
N GLN A 143 -3.65 -15.48 -6.46
CA GLN A 143 -3.19 -15.40 -5.08
C GLN A 143 -4.28 -15.89 -4.13
N PRO A 144 -4.02 -16.93 -3.33
CA PRO A 144 -5.02 -17.51 -2.44
C PRO A 144 -5.51 -16.45 -1.46
N ARG A 145 -6.84 -16.32 -1.37
CA ARG A 145 -7.49 -15.64 -0.24
C ARG A 145 -7.07 -16.37 1.02
N ARG A 146 -6.12 -15.85 1.75
CA ARG A 146 -5.90 -16.28 3.12
C ARG A 146 -6.91 -15.53 3.97
N ASP A 147 -8.05 -16.19 4.22
CA ASP A 147 -8.91 -15.82 5.33
C ASP A 147 -8.10 -16.09 6.59
N PHE A 148 -7.60 -15.03 7.24
CA PHE A 148 -6.90 -15.17 8.50
C PHE A 148 -7.91 -15.54 9.58
N PRO A 149 -7.73 -16.65 10.30
CA PRO A 149 -8.58 -16.97 11.43
C PRO A 149 -8.38 -15.88 12.49
N THR A 150 -9.44 -15.16 12.82
CA THR A 150 -9.49 -14.30 14.00
C THR A 150 -9.13 -15.14 15.21
N GLN A 151 -7.93 -15.00 15.74
CA GLN A 151 -7.65 -15.46 17.09
C GLN A 151 -8.48 -14.61 18.03
N ARG A 152 -9.59 -15.18 18.50
CA ARG A 152 -10.28 -14.64 19.67
C ARG A 152 -9.30 -14.76 20.83
N SER A 153 -8.84 -13.63 21.35
CA SER A 153 -8.20 -13.55 22.66
C SER A 153 -9.23 -14.02 23.69
N ASN A 154 -9.05 -15.22 24.20
CA ASN A 154 -9.70 -15.66 25.41
C ASN A 154 -8.97 -15.03 26.59
N THR A 155 -9.75 -14.30 27.41
CA THR A 155 -9.53 -13.74 28.76
C THR A 155 -8.54 -12.64 28.87
#